data_e327c95e092769756c3226a8b1a07b21
#
_entry.id   e327c95e092769756c3226a8b1a07b21
#
_cell.length_a   1.000
_cell.length_b   1.000
_cell.length_c   1.000
_cell.angle_alpha   90.00
_cell.angle_beta   90.00
_cell.angle_gamma   90.00
#
_symmetry.space_group_name_H-M   'P 1'
#
loop_
_entity.id
_entity.type
_entity.pdbx_description
1 polymer ?
#
loop_
_entity_poly.entity_id
_entity_poly.type
_entity_poly.pdbx_seq_one_letter_code
_entity_poly.pdbx_strand_id
1 'polypeptide(L)'
;FFVAVSHSAAYVASKHAVLGLTDCLREEMPEYISVGMIAPGFVGSELIPEPMRPMGMPVDEFAEIIVPQILAGEPYVVSHGYNQVRIEERQSQIACAYGRSAPRAEGDERYDVRALLESLKGQG
;
A
#
# COMPACT_ATOMS: atom_id res chain seq x y z
N PHE A 1 5.32 5.29 -0.90
CA PHE A 1 4.77 4.34 -1.89
C PHE A 1 3.35 4.68 -2.33
N PHE A 2 2.54 5.28 -1.48
CA PHE A 2 1.14 5.58 -1.76
C PHE A 2 0.94 6.92 -2.50
N VAL A 3 2.00 7.69 -2.70
CA VAL A 3 1.94 9.06 -3.19
C VAL A 3 2.76 9.21 -4.47
N ALA A 4 2.17 9.86 -5.47
CA ALA A 4 2.87 10.21 -6.69
C ALA A 4 3.88 11.33 -6.44
N VAL A 5 5.08 11.20 -7.02
CA VAL A 5 6.13 12.21 -6.99
C VAL A 5 6.48 12.57 -8.43
N SER A 6 6.45 13.86 -8.75
CA SER A 6 6.81 14.35 -10.08
C SER A 6 8.22 13.90 -10.48
N HIS A 7 8.39 13.60 -11.75
CA HIS A 7 9.66 13.14 -12.36
C HIS A 7 10.19 11.79 -11.83
N SER A 8 9.37 11.02 -11.10
CA SER A 8 9.76 9.72 -10.52
C SER A 8 8.83 8.58 -10.93
N ALA A 9 8.23 8.65 -12.13
CA ALA A 9 7.20 7.72 -12.57
C ALA A 9 7.63 6.24 -12.50
N ALA A 10 8.82 5.89 -12.99
CA ALA A 10 9.33 4.53 -12.97
C ALA A 10 9.53 4.01 -11.52
N TYR A 11 10.06 4.84 -10.64
CA TYR A 11 10.22 4.53 -9.23
C TYR A 11 8.85 4.33 -8.56
N VAL A 12 7.93 5.26 -8.74
CA VAL A 12 6.57 5.18 -8.18
C VAL A 12 5.84 3.94 -8.70
N ALA A 13 5.94 3.63 -9.99
CA ALA A 13 5.37 2.41 -10.57
C ALA A 13 5.93 1.15 -9.94
N SER A 14 7.27 1.06 -9.77
CA SER A 14 7.91 -0.10 -9.12
C SER A 14 7.43 -0.29 -7.68
N LYS A 15 7.20 0.79 -6.95
CA LYS A 15 6.71 0.73 -5.57
C LYS A 15 5.22 0.37 -5.46
N HIS A 16 4.41 0.79 -6.42
CA HIS A 16 3.02 0.32 -6.53
C HIS A 16 2.94 -1.16 -6.91
N ALA A 17 3.87 -1.65 -7.71
CA ALA A 17 3.97 -3.09 -7.98
C ALA A 17 4.26 -3.91 -6.72
N VAL A 18 5.12 -3.41 -5.82
CA VAL A 18 5.38 -4.05 -4.52
C VAL A 18 4.09 -4.08 -3.67
N LEU A 19 3.29 -3.00 -3.66
CA LEU A 19 2.01 -2.98 -2.95
C LEU A 19 1.08 -4.08 -3.47
N GLY A 20 0.85 -4.12 -4.80
CA GLY A 20 -0.03 -5.14 -5.40
C GLY A 20 0.45 -6.57 -5.14
N LEU A 21 1.77 -6.82 -5.24
CA LEU A 21 2.35 -8.12 -4.91
C LEU A 21 2.11 -8.48 -3.44
N THR A 22 2.31 -7.54 -2.52
CA THR A 22 2.10 -7.77 -1.08
C THR A 22 0.65 -8.09 -0.77
N ASP A 23 -0.30 -7.38 -1.41
CA ASP A 23 -1.73 -7.64 -1.23
C ASP A 23 -2.11 -9.04 -1.72
N CYS A 24 -1.59 -9.49 -2.89
CA CYS A 24 -1.79 -10.86 -3.38
C CYS A 24 -1.20 -11.90 -2.43
N LEU A 25 0.05 -11.72 -1.98
CA LEU A 25 0.69 -12.63 -1.04
C LEU A 25 -0.09 -12.76 0.28
N ARG A 26 -0.65 -11.66 0.76
CA ARG A 26 -1.46 -11.67 1.99
C ARG A 26 -2.71 -12.57 1.86
N GLU A 27 -3.31 -12.61 0.67
CA GLU A 27 -4.46 -13.47 0.40
C GLU A 27 -4.07 -14.93 0.11
N GLU A 28 -2.87 -15.17 -0.40
CA GLU A 28 -2.39 -16.50 -0.76
C GLU A 28 -1.74 -17.26 0.41
N MET A 29 -1.21 -16.53 1.39
CA MET A 29 -0.50 -17.15 2.51
C MET A 29 -1.47 -17.75 3.53
N PRO A 30 -1.08 -18.88 4.17
CA PRO A 30 -1.82 -19.44 5.29
C PRO A 30 -1.94 -18.45 6.46
N GLU A 31 -3.01 -18.55 7.25
CA GLU A 31 -3.33 -17.64 8.36
C GLU A 31 -2.20 -17.50 9.42
N TYR A 32 -1.31 -18.49 9.52
CA TYR A 32 -0.17 -18.42 10.45
C TYR A 32 1.03 -17.64 9.89
N ILE A 33 0.96 -17.16 8.63
CA ILE A 33 1.98 -16.30 8.01
C ILE A 33 1.44 -14.88 7.88
N SER A 34 2.02 -13.97 8.64
CA SER A 34 1.71 -12.55 8.53
C SER A 34 2.53 -11.90 7.41
N VAL A 35 1.87 -11.21 6.49
CA VAL A 35 2.49 -10.49 5.38
C VAL A 35 2.22 -8.99 5.55
N GLY A 36 3.26 -8.23 5.88
CA GLY A 36 3.21 -6.79 6.04
C GLY A 36 4.03 -6.06 4.99
N MET A 37 3.69 -4.80 4.74
CA MET A 37 4.42 -3.90 3.85
C MET A 37 4.90 -2.67 4.61
N ILE A 38 6.21 -2.39 4.53
CA ILE A 38 6.78 -1.15 5.07
C ILE A 38 6.67 -0.06 3.99
N ALA A 39 5.99 1.04 4.33
CA ALA A 39 5.79 2.19 3.45
C ALA A 39 6.49 3.44 4.05
N PRO A 40 7.81 3.57 3.90
CA PRO A 40 8.53 4.71 4.43
C PRO A 40 8.17 5.99 3.68
N GLY A 41 8.23 7.11 4.37
CA GLY A 41 8.31 8.43 3.75
C GLY A 41 9.76 8.76 3.38
N PHE A 42 10.16 10.03 3.53
CA PHE A 42 11.51 10.47 3.22
C PHE A 42 12.45 10.21 4.41
N VAL A 43 13.26 9.17 4.31
CA VAL A 43 14.24 8.76 5.32
C VAL A 43 15.64 9.12 4.85
N GLY A 44 16.44 9.72 5.71
CA GLY A 44 17.82 10.15 5.45
C GLY A 44 18.82 8.99 5.43
N SER A 45 18.57 7.98 4.60
CA SER A 45 19.44 6.81 4.45
C SER A 45 20.62 7.07 3.50
N GLU A 46 21.59 6.14 3.45
CA GLU A 46 22.74 6.20 2.54
C GLU A 46 22.36 6.20 1.05
N LEU A 47 21.15 5.78 0.70
CA LEU A 47 20.61 5.86 -0.66
C LEU A 47 20.30 7.29 -1.12
N ILE A 48 20.23 8.23 -0.17
CA ILE A 48 19.94 9.63 -0.46
C ILE A 48 21.27 10.41 -0.62
N PRO A 49 21.41 11.21 -1.69
CA PRO A 49 22.60 12.06 -1.86
C PRO A 49 22.86 12.95 -0.66
N GLU A 50 24.13 13.13 -0.29
CA GLU A 50 24.58 13.89 0.89
C GLU A 50 23.86 15.22 1.13
N PRO A 51 23.68 16.10 0.12
CA PRO A 51 23.01 17.39 0.35
C PRO A 51 21.56 17.27 0.82
N MET A 52 20.88 16.16 0.50
CA MET A 52 19.48 15.94 0.81
C MET A 52 19.28 15.04 2.04
N ARG A 53 20.27 14.25 2.41
CA ARG A 53 20.17 13.26 3.50
C ARG A 53 19.75 13.89 4.83
N PRO A 54 20.29 15.04 5.27
CA PRO A 54 19.88 15.69 6.53
C PRO A 54 18.43 16.19 6.54
N MET A 55 17.77 16.26 5.37
CA MET A 55 16.37 16.70 5.26
C MET A 55 15.37 15.57 5.51
N GLY A 56 15.84 14.32 5.49
CA GLY A 56 15.02 13.13 5.77
C GLY A 56 14.95 12.82 7.27
N MET A 57 13.96 12.00 7.64
CA MET A 57 13.88 11.47 9.01
C MET A 57 15.14 10.67 9.32
N PRO A 58 15.77 10.86 10.49
CA PRO A 58 16.89 10.05 10.93
C PRO A 58 16.55 8.55 10.91
N VAL A 59 17.52 7.71 10.53
CA VAL A 59 17.30 6.25 10.41
C VAL A 59 16.90 5.62 11.73
N ASP A 60 17.51 6.07 12.83
CA ASP A 60 17.22 5.55 14.18
C ASP A 60 15.78 5.90 14.59
N GLU A 61 15.33 7.13 14.37
CA GLU A 61 13.97 7.57 14.63
C GLU A 61 12.97 6.76 13.78
N PHE A 62 13.28 6.56 12.50
CA PHE A 62 12.49 5.72 11.62
C PHE A 62 12.37 4.29 12.17
N ALA A 63 13.48 3.70 12.62
CA ALA A 63 13.48 2.35 13.18
C ALA A 63 12.65 2.25 14.48
N GLU A 64 12.74 3.23 15.37
CA GLU A 64 11.91 3.29 16.58
C GLU A 64 10.41 3.30 16.28
N ILE A 65 9.98 3.92 15.17
CA ILE A 65 8.58 3.97 14.77
C ILE A 65 8.13 2.65 14.16
N ILE A 66 8.94 2.01 13.30
CA ILE A 66 8.48 0.86 12.51
C ILE A 66 8.64 -0.48 13.22
N VAL A 67 9.66 -0.65 14.05
CA VAL A 67 9.94 -1.94 14.71
C VAL A 67 8.77 -2.43 15.57
N PRO A 68 8.13 -1.62 16.42
CA PRO A 68 6.95 -2.05 17.16
C PRO A 68 5.79 -2.51 16.28
N GLN A 69 5.57 -1.86 15.15
CA GLN A 69 4.52 -2.22 14.19
C GLN A 69 4.81 -3.57 13.51
N ILE A 70 6.07 -3.81 13.14
CA ILE A 70 6.51 -5.11 12.59
C ILE A 70 6.29 -6.22 13.61
N LEU A 71 6.69 -6.00 14.86
CA LEU A 71 6.52 -6.97 15.94
C LEU A 71 5.05 -7.24 16.28
N ALA A 72 4.18 -6.25 16.08
CA ALA A 72 2.74 -6.39 16.22
C ALA A 72 2.06 -7.10 15.03
N GLY A 73 2.79 -7.36 13.94
CA GLY A 73 2.25 -7.98 12.74
C GLY A 73 1.34 -7.06 11.91
N GLU A 74 1.56 -5.73 11.98
CA GLU A 74 0.75 -4.77 11.22
C GLU A 74 0.85 -5.01 9.71
N PRO A 75 -0.28 -5.05 8.99
CA PRO A 75 -0.28 -5.25 7.54
C PRO A 75 0.32 -4.07 6.77
N TYR A 76 0.26 -2.88 7.32
CA TYR A 76 0.85 -1.65 6.78
C TYR A 76 1.67 -0.97 7.85
N VAL A 77 2.99 -1.03 7.70
CA VAL A 77 3.96 -0.40 8.58
C VAL A 77 4.29 0.98 8.04
N VAL A 78 3.95 2.03 8.77
CA VAL A 78 4.03 3.42 8.29
C VAL A 78 4.80 4.29 9.28
N SER A 79 5.42 5.38 8.79
CA SER A 79 6.26 6.25 9.60
C SER A 79 5.93 7.75 9.49
N HIS A 80 5.39 8.21 8.36
CA HIS A 80 5.22 9.62 8.05
C HIS A 80 3.76 9.99 7.90
N GLY A 81 3.17 10.57 8.93
CA GLY A 81 1.73 10.89 9.01
C GLY A 81 1.23 11.86 7.92
N TYR A 82 2.09 12.75 7.39
CA TYR A 82 1.68 13.70 6.35
C TYR A 82 1.20 13.04 5.05
N ASN A 83 1.55 11.80 4.80
CA ASN A 83 1.10 11.06 3.62
C ASN A 83 -0.39 10.66 3.69
N GLN A 84 -0.98 10.62 4.88
CA GLN A 84 -2.37 10.22 5.08
C GLN A 84 -3.33 11.06 4.25
N VAL A 85 -3.19 12.38 4.29
CA VAL A 85 -4.09 13.31 3.55
C VAL A 85 -4.12 12.99 2.06
N ARG A 86 -2.96 12.73 1.46
CA ARG A 86 -2.86 12.43 0.01
C ARG A 86 -3.46 11.07 -0.36
N ILE A 87 -3.38 10.11 0.55
CA ILE A 87 -4.01 8.80 0.39
C ILE A 87 -5.52 8.96 0.43
N GLU A 88 -6.06 9.68 1.41
CA GLU A 88 -7.48 9.97 1.58
C GLU A 88 -8.06 10.71 0.38
N GLU A 89 -7.37 11.75 -0.11
CA GLU A 89 -7.75 12.48 -1.32
C GLU A 89 -7.88 11.55 -2.54
N ARG A 90 -6.89 10.70 -2.78
CA ARG A 90 -6.93 9.75 -3.90
C ARG A 90 -8.05 8.73 -3.75
N GLN A 91 -8.24 8.16 -2.57
CA GLN A 91 -9.31 7.20 -2.31
C GLN A 91 -10.69 7.85 -2.50
N SER A 92 -10.86 9.08 -2.03
CA SER A 92 -12.08 9.86 -2.23
C SER A 92 -12.36 10.11 -3.71
N GLN A 93 -11.36 10.49 -4.50
CA GLN A 93 -11.51 10.69 -5.95
C GLN A 93 -11.93 9.40 -6.67
N ILE A 94 -11.35 8.26 -6.31
CA ILE A 94 -11.69 6.96 -6.87
C ILE A 94 -13.14 6.60 -6.50
N ALA A 95 -13.51 6.72 -5.22
CA ALA A 95 -14.87 6.44 -4.75
C ALA A 95 -15.91 7.32 -5.44
N CYS A 96 -15.63 8.62 -5.60
CA CYS A 96 -16.50 9.55 -6.33
C CYS A 96 -16.65 9.17 -7.81
N ALA A 97 -15.59 8.67 -8.45
CA ALA A 97 -15.66 8.21 -9.84
C ALA A 97 -16.59 7.00 -9.99
N TYR A 98 -16.50 6.04 -9.09
CA TYR A 98 -17.42 4.90 -9.03
C TYR A 98 -18.87 5.37 -8.82
N GLY A 99 -19.11 6.24 -7.84
CA GLY A 99 -20.46 6.74 -7.55
C GLY A 99 -21.12 7.47 -8.72
N ARG A 100 -20.31 8.15 -9.57
CA ARG A 100 -20.84 8.87 -10.75
C ARG A 100 -21.03 7.98 -11.97
N SER A 101 -20.09 7.08 -12.23
CA SER A 101 -19.97 6.42 -13.53
C SER A 101 -20.25 4.92 -13.50
N ALA A 102 -20.15 4.30 -12.33
CA ALA A 102 -20.39 2.87 -12.14
C ALA A 102 -21.05 2.62 -10.77
N PRO A 103 -22.25 3.22 -10.52
CA PRO A 103 -22.94 2.97 -9.27
C PRO A 103 -23.34 1.49 -9.18
N ARG A 104 -23.34 0.95 -7.97
CA ARG A 104 -23.76 -0.44 -7.72
C ARG A 104 -25.19 -0.66 -8.22
N ALA A 105 -25.38 -1.76 -8.94
CA ALA A 105 -26.68 -2.21 -9.44
C ALA A 105 -27.00 -3.61 -8.93
N GLU A 106 -28.27 -3.96 -8.86
CA GLU A 106 -28.72 -5.30 -8.47
C GLU A 106 -28.12 -6.36 -9.41
N GLY A 107 -27.45 -7.35 -8.85
CA GLY A 107 -26.84 -8.46 -9.57
C GLY A 107 -25.50 -8.13 -10.23
N ASP A 108 -24.88 -6.99 -9.92
CA ASP A 108 -23.53 -6.66 -10.41
C ASP A 108 -22.43 -7.54 -9.78
N GLU A 109 -22.70 -8.19 -8.66
CA GLU A 109 -21.82 -9.15 -8.00
C GLU A 109 -21.38 -10.31 -8.92
N ARG A 110 -22.18 -10.64 -9.95
CA ARG A 110 -21.83 -11.67 -10.96
C ARG A 110 -20.55 -11.34 -11.75
N TYR A 111 -20.13 -10.09 -11.74
CA TYR A 111 -18.89 -9.64 -12.38
C TYR A 111 -17.71 -9.55 -11.41
N ASP A 112 -17.89 -9.91 -10.15
CA ASP A 112 -16.83 -9.94 -9.16
C ASP A 112 -15.89 -11.13 -9.41
N VAL A 113 -14.68 -10.81 -9.87
CA VAL A 113 -13.64 -11.82 -10.15
C VAL A 113 -13.27 -12.62 -8.90
N ARG A 114 -13.29 -12.03 -7.70
CA ARG A 114 -12.99 -12.74 -6.45
C ARG A 114 -14.03 -13.83 -6.19
N ALA A 115 -15.32 -13.49 -6.27
CA ALA A 115 -16.42 -14.43 -6.10
C ALA A 115 -16.37 -15.55 -7.15
N LEU A 116 -16.02 -15.22 -8.39
CA LEU A 116 -15.84 -16.20 -9.46
C LEU A 116 -14.71 -17.19 -9.14
N LEU A 117 -13.53 -16.70 -8.76
CA LEU A 117 -12.38 -17.55 -8.44
C LEU A 117 -12.62 -18.44 -7.22
N GLU A 118 -13.32 -17.95 -6.20
CA GLU A 118 -13.72 -18.74 -5.04
C GLU A 118 -14.68 -19.87 -5.43
N SER A 119 -15.64 -19.60 -6.30
CA SER A 119 -16.58 -20.62 -6.80
C SER A 119 -15.89 -21.74 -7.57
N LEU A 120 -14.80 -21.42 -8.29
CA LEU A 120 -14.00 -22.40 -9.03
C LEU A 120 -13.13 -23.27 -8.11
N LYS A 121 -12.60 -22.70 -7.01
CA LYS A 121 -11.82 -23.45 -6.01
C LYS A 121 -12.66 -24.48 -5.24
N GLY A 122 -13.95 -24.20 -5.05
CA GLY A 122 -14.88 -25.12 -4.33
C GLY A 122 -15.36 -26.31 -5.17
N GLN A 123 -15.01 -26.39 -6.46
CA GLN A 123 -15.43 -27.47 -7.39
C GLN A 123 -14.32 -28.51 -7.65
N GLY A 124 -13.17 -28.42 -7.02
CA GLY A 124 -12.04 -29.35 -7.08
C GLY A 124 -11.88 -30.09 -5.77
#